data_ef27a667df0b22b1135f65dd40c759e8
#
_entry.id   ef27a667df0b22b1135f65dd40c759e8
#
_cell.length_a   1.000
_cell.length_b   1.000
_cell.length_c   1.000
_cell.angle_alpha   90.00
_cell.angle_beta   90.00
_cell.angle_gamma   90.00
#
_symmetry.space_group_name_H-M   'P 1'
#
loop_
_entity.id
_entity.type
_entity.pdbx_description
1 polymer ?
#
loop_
_entity_poly.entity_id
_entity_poly.type
_entity_poly.pdbx_seq_one_letter_code
_entity_poly.pdbx_strand_id
1 'polypeptide(L)'
;MTIGDHLRKKRLDLGLLQKEVAVLIGAMKDSVYLWESNRVAPTLPFLPKIVEFLGYCPYDPVWTPGERLTWIRRYLGLRQESMARRLRVDPGTLARGERGERAPRGGCLIRLAKLLACGV
;
A
#
# COMPACT_ATOMS: atom_id res chain seq x y z
N MET A 1 -1.21 -12.68 4.89
CA MET A 1 -0.67 -12.68 3.52
C MET A 1 0.12 -11.41 3.26
N THR A 2 1.28 -11.57 2.66
CA THR A 2 2.09 -10.42 2.24
C THR A 2 1.57 -9.87 0.91
N ILE A 3 2.06 -8.70 0.53
CA ILE A 3 1.74 -8.14 -0.80
C ILE A 3 2.25 -9.06 -1.91
N GLY A 4 3.38 -9.73 -1.70
CA GLY A 4 3.89 -10.72 -2.65
C GLY A 4 2.98 -11.93 -2.80
N ASP A 5 2.39 -12.38 -1.70
CA ASP A 5 1.41 -13.48 -1.73
C ASP A 5 0.16 -13.10 -2.52
N HIS A 6 -0.35 -11.90 -2.31
CA HIS A 6 -1.49 -11.38 -3.07
C HIS A 6 -1.16 -11.29 -4.56
N LEU A 7 0.02 -10.80 -4.87
CA LEU A 7 0.48 -10.65 -6.23
C LEU A 7 0.55 -12.00 -6.95
N ARG A 8 1.14 -12.98 -6.29
CA ARG A 8 1.25 -14.34 -6.82
C ARG A 8 -0.11 -14.97 -7.06
N LYS A 9 -1.01 -14.86 -6.08
CA LYS A 9 -2.35 -15.41 -6.19
C LYS A 9 -3.10 -14.82 -7.39
N LYS A 10 -3.08 -13.49 -7.51
CA LYS A 10 -3.75 -12.83 -8.64
C LYS A 10 -3.15 -13.26 -9.97
N ARG A 11 -1.83 -13.35 -10.05
CA ARG A 11 -1.15 -13.79 -11.26
C ARG A 11 -1.58 -15.18 -11.67
N LEU A 12 -1.61 -16.12 -10.71
CA LEU A 12 -2.01 -17.50 -10.99
C LEU A 12 -3.48 -17.59 -11.37
N ASP A 13 -4.34 -16.82 -10.72
CA ASP A 13 -5.77 -16.79 -11.03
C ASP A 13 -6.02 -16.30 -12.45
N LEU A 14 -5.20 -15.37 -12.94
CA LEU A 14 -5.30 -14.84 -14.30
C LEU A 14 -4.52 -15.68 -15.33
N GLY A 15 -3.77 -16.69 -14.88
CA GLY A 15 -2.96 -17.51 -15.77
C GLY A 15 -1.79 -16.79 -16.40
N LEU A 16 -1.25 -15.78 -15.73
CA LEU A 16 -0.15 -14.97 -16.26
C LEU A 16 1.21 -15.48 -15.81
N LEU A 17 2.22 -15.21 -16.62
CA LEU A 17 3.62 -15.45 -16.27
C LEU A 17 4.16 -14.24 -15.50
N GLN A 18 5.22 -14.47 -14.71
CA GLN A 18 5.88 -13.37 -13.97
C GLN A 18 6.35 -12.25 -14.89
N LYS A 19 6.85 -12.58 -16.07
CA LYS A 19 7.30 -11.57 -17.04
C LYS A 19 6.14 -10.72 -17.55
N GLU A 20 4.95 -11.28 -17.66
CA GLU A 20 3.77 -10.56 -18.10
C GLU A 20 3.30 -9.57 -17.03
N VAL A 21 3.30 -10.00 -15.78
CA VAL A 21 2.98 -9.12 -14.65
C VAL A 21 4.02 -8.00 -14.53
N ALA A 22 5.28 -8.32 -14.74
CA ALA A 22 6.35 -7.31 -14.71
C ALA A 22 6.09 -6.19 -15.72
N VAL A 23 5.66 -6.54 -16.92
CA VAL A 23 5.32 -5.53 -17.94
C VAL A 23 4.16 -4.66 -17.48
N LEU A 24 3.11 -5.28 -16.92
CA LEU A 24 1.92 -4.55 -16.45
C LEU A 24 2.24 -3.57 -15.32
N ILE A 25 3.16 -3.94 -14.44
CA ILE A 25 3.53 -3.12 -13.28
C ILE A 25 4.65 -2.13 -13.61
N GLY A 26 5.37 -2.37 -14.70
CA GLY A 26 6.53 -1.56 -15.06
C GLY A 26 7.77 -1.95 -14.26
N ALA A 27 7.88 -3.22 -13.88
CA ALA A 27 9.00 -3.76 -13.12
C ALA A 27 9.78 -4.77 -13.95
N MET A 28 10.87 -5.27 -13.39
CA MET A 28 11.64 -6.35 -13.99
C MET A 28 11.09 -7.71 -13.52
N LYS A 29 11.22 -8.73 -14.34
CA LYS A 29 10.80 -10.09 -14.00
C LYS A 29 11.42 -10.55 -12.69
N ASP A 30 12.69 -10.27 -12.47
CA ASP A 30 13.40 -10.66 -11.25
C ASP A 30 12.81 -9.99 -10.03
N SER A 31 12.36 -8.74 -10.16
CA SER A 31 11.69 -8.04 -9.07
C SER A 31 10.38 -8.73 -8.68
N VAL A 32 9.57 -9.11 -9.66
CA VAL A 32 8.32 -9.83 -9.40
C VAL A 32 8.61 -11.16 -8.70
N TYR A 33 9.60 -11.88 -9.15
CA TYR A 33 10.02 -13.14 -8.51
C TYR A 33 10.40 -12.93 -7.04
N LEU A 34 11.21 -11.90 -6.77
CA LEU A 34 11.65 -11.60 -5.40
C LEU A 34 10.48 -11.20 -4.49
N TRP A 35 9.54 -10.45 -5.02
CA TRP A 35 8.33 -10.06 -4.28
C TRP A 35 7.46 -11.27 -3.96
N GLU A 36 7.22 -12.14 -4.94
CA GLU A 36 6.38 -13.33 -4.77
C GLU A 36 7.01 -14.35 -3.84
N SER A 37 8.33 -14.41 -3.80
CA SER A 37 9.07 -15.32 -2.90
C SER A 37 9.27 -14.72 -1.51
N ASN A 38 8.80 -13.50 -1.28
CA ASN A 38 8.91 -12.77 0.00
C ASN A 38 10.34 -12.48 0.43
N ARG A 39 11.27 -12.45 -0.51
CA ARG A 39 12.66 -12.11 -0.24
C ARG A 39 12.88 -10.60 -0.16
N VAL A 40 12.11 -9.84 -0.92
CA VAL A 40 12.17 -8.38 -0.98
C VAL A 40 10.75 -7.85 -1.04
N ALA A 41 10.46 -6.77 -0.33
CA ALA A 41 9.17 -6.08 -0.43
C ALA A 41 9.22 -5.07 -1.57
N PRO A 42 8.10 -4.86 -2.29
CA PRO A 42 8.05 -3.82 -3.31
C PRO A 42 8.33 -2.45 -2.72
N THR A 43 9.05 -1.62 -3.48
CA THR A 43 9.34 -0.24 -3.07
C THR A 43 8.18 0.68 -3.44
N LEU A 44 8.20 1.90 -2.90
CA LEU A 44 7.10 2.86 -3.04
C LEU A 44 6.65 3.10 -4.49
N PRO A 45 7.54 3.28 -5.47
CA PRO A 45 7.10 3.57 -6.84
C PRO A 45 6.25 2.48 -7.48
N PHE A 46 6.36 1.24 -7.02
CA PHE A 46 5.62 0.12 -7.60
C PHE A 46 4.27 -0.13 -6.94
N LEU A 47 4.04 0.40 -5.73
CA LEU A 47 2.82 0.12 -4.97
C LEU A 47 1.54 0.54 -5.71
N PRO A 48 1.45 1.74 -6.31
CA PRO A 48 0.23 2.11 -7.05
C PRO A 48 -0.09 1.16 -8.18
N LYS A 49 0.91 0.73 -8.93
CA LYS A 49 0.73 -0.20 -10.05
C LYS A 49 0.33 -1.59 -9.57
N ILE A 50 0.89 -2.04 -8.45
CA ILE A 50 0.54 -3.33 -7.86
C ILE A 50 -0.91 -3.32 -7.41
N VAL A 51 -1.36 -2.27 -6.71
CA VAL A 51 -2.74 -2.15 -6.26
C VAL A 51 -3.70 -2.08 -7.46
N GLU A 52 -3.32 -1.35 -8.49
CA GLU A 52 -4.09 -1.28 -9.74
C GLU A 52 -4.24 -2.68 -10.37
N PHE A 53 -3.15 -3.45 -10.42
CA PHE A 53 -3.17 -4.81 -10.92
C PHE A 53 -4.06 -5.72 -10.07
N LEU A 54 -3.95 -5.63 -8.74
CA LEU A 54 -4.73 -6.44 -7.81
C LEU A 54 -6.22 -6.08 -7.85
N GLY A 55 -6.55 -4.82 -8.03
CA GLY A 55 -7.92 -4.32 -7.97
C GLY A 55 -8.42 -4.06 -6.55
N TYR A 56 -7.56 -4.19 -5.54
CA TYR A 56 -7.90 -3.93 -4.15
C TYR A 56 -6.64 -3.59 -3.36
N CYS A 57 -6.81 -2.99 -2.18
CA CYS A 57 -5.69 -2.67 -1.29
C CYS A 57 -5.33 -3.90 -0.44
N PRO A 58 -4.13 -4.48 -0.60
CA PRO A 58 -3.79 -5.77 0.01
C PRO A 58 -3.21 -5.64 1.42
N TYR A 59 -3.87 -4.90 2.31
CA TYR A 59 -3.44 -4.87 3.69
C TYR A 59 -4.15 -5.94 4.51
N ASP A 60 -3.44 -6.46 5.50
CA ASP A 60 -3.93 -7.51 6.36
C ASP A 60 -5.04 -6.96 7.27
N PRO A 61 -6.19 -7.64 7.39
CA PRO A 61 -7.26 -7.20 8.29
C PRO A 61 -6.85 -7.08 9.75
N VAL A 62 -5.81 -7.81 10.18
CA VAL A 62 -5.31 -7.72 11.54
C VAL A 62 -4.38 -6.53 11.78
N TRP A 63 -4.04 -5.79 10.73
CA TRP A 63 -3.19 -4.61 10.89
C TRP A 63 -3.90 -3.57 11.75
N THR A 64 -3.11 -2.90 12.60
CA THR A 64 -3.61 -1.79 13.40
C THR A 64 -3.97 -0.61 12.50
N PRO A 65 -4.78 0.34 12.98
CA PRO A 65 -5.04 1.57 12.23
C PRO A 65 -3.77 2.31 11.82
N GLY A 66 -2.74 2.30 12.67
CA GLY A 66 -1.46 2.92 12.35
C GLY A 66 -0.74 2.24 11.20
N GLU A 67 -0.75 0.91 11.18
CA GLU A 67 -0.16 0.14 10.09
C GLU A 67 -0.88 0.38 8.76
N ARG A 68 -2.21 0.44 8.79
CA ARG A 68 -3.01 0.75 7.61
C ARG A 68 -2.72 2.17 7.10
N LEU A 69 -2.59 3.11 8.02
CA LEU A 69 -2.28 4.50 7.68
C LEU A 69 -0.91 4.59 7.01
N THR A 70 0.09 3.91 7.56
CA THR A 70 1.42 3.84 6.97
C THR A 70 1.37 3.24 5.57
N TRP A 71 0.62 2.15 5.40
CA TRP A 71 0.51 1.49 4.10
C TRP A 71 -0.12 2.41 3.06
N ILE A 72 -1.20 3.11 3.43
CA ILE A 72 -1.88 4.04 2.53
C ILE A 72 -0.95 5.16 2.11
N ARG A 73 -0.21 5.73 3.07
CA ARG A 73 0.76 6.78 2.78
C ARG A 73 1.81 6.30 1.77
N ARG A 74 2.32 5.09 1.97
CA ARG A 74 3.29 4.49 1.06
C ARG A 74 2.68 4.21 -0.30
N TYR A 75 1.45 3.72 -0.33
CA TYR A 75 0.74 3.49 -1.58
C TYR A 75 0.60 4.78 -2.40
N LEU A 76 0.30 5.89 -1.74
CA LEU A 76 0.19 7.18 -2.40
C LEU A 76 1.54 7.79 -2.76
N GLY A 77 2.64 7.18 -2.33
CA GLY A 77 3.98 7.69 -2.59
C GLY A 77 4.30 8.96 -1.82
N LEU A 78 3.64 9.17 -0.68
CA LEU A 78 3.77 10.40 0.09
C LEU A 78 4.73 10.23 1.26
N ARG A 79 5.45 11.31 1.58
CA ARG A 79 6.18 11.42 2.84
C ARG A 79 5.19 11.80 3.93
N GLN A 80 5.57 11.59 5.20
CA GLN A 80 4.72 11.95 6.33
C GLN A 80 4.30 13.42 6.28
N GLU A 81 5.21 14.33 5.94
CA GLU A 81 4.92 15.75 5.84
C GLU A 81 3.85 16.06 4.79
N SER A 82 3.96 15.45 3.62
CA SER A 82 3.01 15.65 2.53
C SER A 82 1.64 15.10 2.87
N MET A 83 1.59 13.92 3.48
CA MET A 83 0.34 13.31 3.91
C MET A 83 -0.31 14.12 5.02
N ALA A 84 0.48 14.61 5.97
CA ALA A 84 -0.01 15.44 7.06
C ALA A 84 -0.69 16.70 6.51
N ARG A 85 -0.11 17.32 5.50
CA ARG A 85 -0.72 18.49 4.85
C ARG A 85 -2.06 18.17 4.23
N ARG A 86 -2.16 17.01 3.54
CA ARG A 86 -3.41 16.57 2.92
C ARG A 86 -4.48 16.27 3.96
N LEU A 87 -4.09 15.71 5.08
CA LEU A 87 -5.00 15.39 6.18
C LEU A 87 -5.25 16.58 7.09
N ARG A 88 -4.55 17.70 6.89
CA ARG A 88 -4.62 18.91 7.69
C ARG A 88 -4.32 18.64 9.16
N VAL A 89 -3.30 17.84 9.39
CA VAL A 89 -2.79 17.55 10.73
C VAL A 89 -1.30 17.88 10.78
N ASP A 90 -0.78 18.00 11.99
CA ASP A 90 0.65 18.19 12.21
C ASP A 90 1.42 16.92 11.85
N PRO A 91 2.62 17.03 11.23
CA PRO A 91 3.43 15.84 10.91
C PRO A 91 3.73 14.96 12.11
N GLY A 92 3.94 15.55 13.30
CA GLY A 92 4.16 14.79 14.52
C GLY A 92 2.93 13.99 14.92
N THR A 93 1.74 14.55 14.71
CA THR A 93 0.48 13.84 14.96
C THR A 93 0.34 12.63 14.05
N LEU A 94 0.67 12.80 12.76
CA LEU A 94 0.63 11.68 11.81
C LEU A 94 1.64 10.60 12.22
N ALA A 95 2.86 10.99 12.57
CA ALA A 95 3.89 10.04 12.98
C ALA A 95 3.46 9.24 14.20
N ARG A 96 2.83 9.89 15.18
CA ARG A 96 2.30 9.20 16.36
C ARG A 96 1.18 8.25 15.99
N GLY A 97 0.31 8.65 15.05
CA GLY A 97 -0.76 7.78 14.56
C GLY A 97 -0.22 6.54 13.88
N GLU A 98 0.82 6.69 13.05
CA GLU A 98 1.44 5.57 12.37
C GLU A 98 2.11 4.59 13.34
N ARG A 99 2.65 5.10 14.44
CA ARG A 99 3.25 4.25 15.48
C ARG A 99 2.22 3.62 16.42
N GLY A 100 0.94 3.95 16.26
CA GLY A 100 -0.11 3.41 17.10
C GLY A 100 -0.27 4.11 18.44
N GLU A 101 0.42 5.23 18.65
CA GLU A 101 0.32 6.01 19.89
C GLU A 101 -0.97 6.82 19.98
N ARG A 102 -1.56 7.12 18.82
CA ARG A 102 -2.78 7.93 18.77
C ARG A 102 -3.60 7.56 17.53
N ALA A 103 -4.90 7.29 17.75
CA ALA A 103 -5.79 6.96 16.65
C ALA A 103 -6.21 8.22 15.88
N PRO A 104 -6.42 8.14 14.54
CA PRO A 104 -7.00 9.24 13.77
C PRO A 104 -8.39 9.60 14.29
N ARG A 105 -8.74 10.88 14.26
CA ARG A 105 -10.02 11.36 14.80
C ARG A 105 -10.73 12.33 13.86
N GLY A 106 -12.05 12.32 13.90
CA GLY A 106 -12.93 13.33 13.32
C GLY A 106 -12.66 13.62 11.86
N GLY A 107 -12.36 14.88 11.54
CA GLY A 107 -12.09 15.31 10.18
C GLY A 107 -10.93 14.60 9.51
N CYS A 108 -9.95 14.13 10.28
CA CYS A 108 -8.84 13.34 9.74
C CYS A 108 -9.34 12.02 9.17
N LEU A 109 -10.27 11.35 9.85
CA LEU A 109 -10.87 10.09 9.35
C LEU A 109 -11.63 10.32 8.05
N ILE A 110 -12.38 11.41 7.95
CA ILE A 110 -13.13 11.74 6.75
C ILE A 110 -12.18 11.98 5.57
N ARG A 111 -11.12 12.77 5.81
CA ARG A 111 -10.12 13.02 4.78
C ARG A 111 -9.36 11.77 4.38
N LEU A 112 -9.08 10.91 5.36
CA LEU A 112 -8.42 9.63 5.12
C LEU A 112 -9.29 8.72 4.26
N ALA A 113 -10.58 8.66 4.54
CA ALA A 113 -11.53 7.87 3.75
C ALA A 113 -11.55 8.30 2.28
N LYS A 114 -11.44 9.60 2.02
CA LYS A 114 -11.35 10.13 0.65
C LYS A 114 -10.08 9.71 -0.06
N LEU A 115 -8.97 9.62 0.68
CA LEU A 115 -7.70 9.17 0.11
C LEU A 115 -7.70 7.66 -0.11
N LEU A 116 -8.59 6.95 0.55
CA LEU A 116 -8.70 5.50 0.52
C LEU A 116 -9.54 4.97 -0.64
N ALA A 117 -9.84 5.78 -1.63
CA ALA A 117 -10.63 5.35 -2.77
C ALA A 117 -10.04 4.16 -3.53
N CYS A 118 -8.87 3.69 -3.15
CA CYS A 118 -8.20 2.57 -3.79
C CYS A 118 -8.78 1.21 -3.38
N GLY A 119 -9.57 1.12 -2.32
CA GLY A 119 -9.87 -0.17 -1.77
C GLY A 119 -11.31 -0.47 -1.45
N VAL A 120 -12.16 0.43 -1.78
CA VAL A 120 -13.55 0.29 -1.35
C VAL A 120 -14.40 -0.30 -2.44
#